data_8e55bf624ac7b58b5da7a4d4d81c80ef
#
_entry.id   8e55bf624ac7b58b5da7a4d4d81c80ef
#
_cell.length_a   1.000
_cell.length_b   1.000
_cell.length_c   1.000
_cell.angle_alpha   90.00
_cell.angle_beta   90.00
_cell.angle_gamma   90.00
#
_symmetry.space_group_name_H-M   'P 1'
#
loop_
_entity.id
_entity.type
_entity.pdbx_description
1 polymer ?
#
loop_
_entity_poly.entity_id
_entity_poly.type
_entity_poly.pdbx_seq_one_letter_code
_entity_poly.pdbx_strand_id
1 'polypeptide(L)'
;MLLEMQNVVKRFGGLTAVSNMSFQVEKGEIFGVIGPNGAGKTTIFNLITGVYPVSEGNILFDGQSISGKKPYQIINGGIARTFQNIRLFTGMTVLENILVGQHDHLKAGFIASILHTGAQKKEEKEARKEAMELLRFVGLEQDADRPATELPYGKQRKLEIARALAAHPKLILLDEPAAGMNDSETAALT
;
A
#
# COMPACT_ATOMS: atom_id res chain seq x y z
N MET A 1 19.65 0.94 -5.13
CA MET A 1 18.90 -0.18 -4.54
C MET A 1 17.83 0.38 -3.63
N LEU A 2 16.57 -0.04 -3.78
CA LEU A 2 15.45 0.44 -2.98
C LEU A 2 15.08 -0.56 -1.86
N LEU A 3 14.96 -1.86 -2.19
CA LEU A 3 14.68 -2.93 -1.24
C LEU A 3 15.72 -4.03 -1.40
N GLU A 4 16.19 -4.58 -0.28
CA GLU A 4 17.12 -5.70 -0.28
C GLU A 4 16.75 -6.69 0.83
N MET A 5 16.59 -7.95 0.47
CA MET A 5 16.47 -9.07 1.41
C MET A 5 17.80 -9.84 1.43
N GLN A 6 18.33 -10.06 2.62
CA GLN A 6 19.64 -10.70 2.84
C GLN A 6 19.47 -11.95 3.70
N ASN A 7 19.55 -13.13 3.09
CA ASN A 7 19.51 -14.44 3.74
C ASN A 7 18.34 -14.59 4.72
N VAL A 8 17.17 -14.07 4.33
CA VAL A 8 15.99 -13.99 5.21
C VAL A 8 15.39 -15.37 5.42
N VAL A 9 15.18 -15.72 6.69
CA VAL A 9 14.50 -16.94 7.13
C VAL A 9 13.30 -16.58 7.97
N LYS A 10 12.18 -17.27 7.76
CA LYS A 10 11.01 -17.20 8.64
C LYS A 10 10.56 -18.58 9.05
N ARG A 11 10.54 -18.81 10.38
CA ARG A 11 10.02 -20.03 10.99
C ARG A 11 8.76 -19.73 11.80
N PHE A 12 7.81 -20.65 11.76
CA PHE A 12 6.62 -20.69 12.62
C PHE A 12 6.63 -22.04 13.34
N GLY A 13 7.09 -22.06 14.58
CA GLY A 13 7.33 -23.33 15.29
C GLY A 13 8.32 -24.22 14.49
N GLY A 14 7.89 -25.41 14.14
CA GLY A 14 8.69 -26.36 13.36
C GLY A 14 8.66 -26.16 11.84
N LEU A 15 7.81 -25.24 11.33
CA LEU A 15 7.67 -24.99 9.90
C LEU A 15 8.56 -23.83 9.46
N THR A 16 9.41 -24.05 8.44
CA THR A 16 10.15 -22.99 7.76
C THR A 16 9.35 -22.51 6.54
N ALA A 17 8.73 -21.33 6.66
CA ALA A 17 7.88 -20.74 5.61
C ALA A 17 8.69 -19.96 4.55
N VAL A 18 9.83 -19.39 4.93
CA VAL A 18 10.79 -18.75 4.03
C VAL A 18 12.18 -19.24 4.43
N SER A 19 12.95 -19.74 3.46
CA SER A 19 14.27 -20.33 3.70
C SER A 19 15.33 -19.61 2.88
N ASN A 20 16.23 -18.93 3.58
CA ASN A 20 17.43 -18.28 3.02
C ASN A 20 17.15 -17.43 1.76
N MET A 21 16.08 -16.62 1.80
CA MET A 21 15.66 -15.80 0.66
C MET A 21 16.53 -14.54 0.55
N SER A 22 17.09 -14.32 -0.63
CA SER A 22 17.84 -13.11 -0.95
C SER A 22 17.42 -12.59 -2.32
N PHE A 23 17.10 -11.32 -2.42
CA PHE A 23 16.85 -10.60 -3.66
C PHE A 23 16.97 -9.10 -3.45
N GLN A 24 17.01 -8.35 -4.55
CA GLN A 24 17.16 -6.91 -4.57
C GLN A 24 16.14 -6.32 -5.55
N VAL A 25 15.65 -5.13 -5.24
CA VAL A 25 14.74 -4.36 -6.09
C VAL A 25 15.29 -2.95 -6.25
N GLU A 26 15.45 -2.51 -7.48
CA GLU A 26 15.93 -1.16 -7.78
C GLU A 26 14.78 -0.14 -7.78
N LYS A 27 15.14 1.14 -7.69
CA LYS A 27 14.15 2.21 -7.81
C LYS A 27 13.61 2.27 -9.25
N GLY A 28 12.27 2.26 -9.38
CA GLY A 28 11.59 2.27 -10.68
C GLY A 28 11.47 0.89 -11.34
N GLU A 29 11.88 -0.17 -10.65
CA GLU A 29 11.75 -1.54 -11.13
C GLU A 29 10.36 -2.12 -10.79
N ILE A 30 9.82 -2.94 -11.71
CA ILE A 30 8.68 -3.82 -11.46
C ILE A 30 9.22 -5.21 -11.17
N PHE A 31 9.11 -5.66 -9.93
CA PHE A 31 9.62 -6.95 -9.48
C PHE A 31 8.49 -7.93 -9.15
N GLY A 32 8.50 -9.11 -9.76
CA GLY A 32 7.47 -10.14 -9.58
C GLY A 32 7.93 -11.27 -8.67
N VAL A 33 7.15 -11.56 -7.60
CA VAL A 33 7.31 -12.75 -6.77
C VAL A 33 6.34 -13.83 -7.23
N ILE A 34 6.86 -14.86 -7.89
CA ILE A 34 6.06 -15.93 -8.52
C ILE A 34 6.28 -17.24 -7.75
N GLY A 35 5.24 -18.05 -7.64
CA GLY A 35 5.30 -19.37 -7.03
C GLY A 35 3.91 -19.95 -6.76
N PRO A 36 3.80 -21.25 -6.49
CA PRO A 36 2.52 -21.92 -6.20
C PRO A 36 1.90 -21.40 -4.90
N ASN A 37 0.64 -21.77 -4.64
CA ASN A 37 0.01 -21.49 -3.36
C ASN A 37 0.77 -22.18 -2.23
N GLY A 38 0.98 -21.48 -1.12
CA GLY A 38 1.79 -21.98 0.00
C GLY A 38 3.31 -21.77 -0.15
N ALA A 39 3.81 -21.24 -1.27
CA ALA A 39 5.25 -20.97 -1.46
C ALA A 39 5.82 -19.82 -0.61
N GLY A 40 5.03 -19.22 0.28
CA GLY A 40 5.50 -18.16 1.17
C GLY A 40 5.43 -16.74 0.62
N LYS A 41 4.80 -16.50 -0.55
CA LYS A 41 4.68 -15.14 -1.15
C LYS A 41 4.09 -14.12 -0.18
N THR A 42 2.93 -14.40 0.40
CA THR A 42 2.30 -13.52 1.40
C THR A 42 3.14 -13.39 2.68
N THR A 43 3.90 -14.44 3.03
CA THR A 43 4.85 -14.37 4.16
C THR A 43 5.97 -13.37 3.88
N ILE A 44 6.52 -13.34 2.66
CA ILE A 44 7.52 -12.35 2.26
C ILE A 44 6.96 -10.92 2.41
N PHE A 45 5.75 -10.66 1.92
CA PHE A 45 5.10 -9.36 2.08
C PHE A 45 4.87 -8.99 3.55
N ASN A 46 4.47 -9.97 4.39
CA ASN A 46 4.31 -9.77 5.83
C ASN A 46 5.64 -9.46 6.54
N LEU A 47 6.75 -10.03 6.07
CA LEU A 47 8.09 -9.73 6.58
C LEU A 47 8.53 -8.31 6.20
N ILE A 48 8.36 -7.91 4.92
CA ILE A 48 8.72 -6.56 4.44
C ILE A 48 7.87 -5.50 5.14
N THR A 49 6.60 -5.76 5.43
CA THR A 49 5.70 -4.81 6.08
C THR A 49 5.73 -4.87 7.62
N GLY A 50 6.61 -5.69 8.21
CA GLY A 50 6.78 -5.79 9.66
C GLY A 50 5.62 -6.45 10.41
N VAL A 51 4.67 -7.09 9.69
CA VAL A 51 3.59 -7.89 10.30
C VAL A 51 4.17 -9.12 11.00
N TYR A 52 5.21 -9.72 10.40
CA TYR A 52 5.99 -10.77 11.03
C TYR A 52 7.44 -10.33 11.20
N PRO A 53 8.06 -10.61 12.36
CA PRO A 53 9.50 -10.44 12.51
C PRO A 53 10.24 -11.52 11.72
N VAL A 54 11.41 -11.18 11.17
CA VAL A 54 12.34 -12.15 10.59
C VAL A 54 12.87 -13.09 11.68
N SER A 55 13.12 -14.36 11.35
CA SER A 55 13.79 -15.30 12.25
C SER A 55 15.32 -15.19 12.13
N GLU A 56 15.83 -15.01 10.90
CA GLU A 56 17.23 -14.80 10.58
C GLU A 56 17.35 -13.92 9.33
N GLY A 57 18.52 -13.32 9.12
CA GLY A 57 18.77 -12.44 8.00
C GLY A 57 18.33 -11.00 8.27
N ASN A 58 18.33 -10.18 7.22
CA ASN A 58 17.99 -8.77 7.32
C ASN A 58 17.21 -8.28 6.10
N ILE A 59 16.40 -7.25 6.29
CA ILE A 59 15.68 -6.55 5.23
C ILE A 59 16.10 -5.08 5.30
N LEU A 60 16.62 -4.56 4.20
CA LEU A 60 17.00 -3.16 4.05
C LEU A 60 16.01 -2.46 3.11
N PHE A 61 15.63 -1.27 3.46
CA PHE A 61 14.84 -0.37 2.62
C PHE A 61 15.51 1.00 2.58
N ASP A 62 15.81 1.48 1.37
CA ASP A 62 16.53 2.72 1.13
C ASP A 62 17.85 2.78 1.95
N GLY A 63 18.58 1.65 1.99
CA GLY A 63 19.83 1.46 2.71
C GLY A 63 19.70 1.30 4.23
N GLN A 64 18.50 1.37 4.81
CA GLN A 64 18.27 1.24 6.25
C GLN A 64 17.58 -0.07 6.60
N SER A 65 18.04 -0.73 7.69
CA SER A 65 17.35 -1.93 8.17
C SER A 65 15.94 -1.62 8.64
N ILE A 66 14.98 -2.40 8.13
CA ILE A 66 13.59 -2.38 8.57
C ILE A 66 13.22 -3.62 9.38
N SER A 67 14.14 -4.57 9.54
CA SER A 67 13.93 -5.76 10.37
C SER A 67 13.63 -5.38 11.82
N GLY A 68 12.50 -5.88 12.35
CA GLY A 68 12.04 -5.58 13.71
C GLY A 68 11.33 -4.23 13.89
N LYS A 69 11.23 -3.40 12.85
CA LYS A 69 10.37 -2.19 12.91
C LYS A 69 8.89 -2.58 12.92
N LYS A 70 8.08 -1.75 13.55
CA LYS A 70 6.62 -1.91 13.57
C LYS A 70 6.01 -1.49 12.22
N PRO A 71 4.84 -2.04 11.81
CA PRO A 71 4.23 -1.73 10.52
C PRO A 71 4.06 -0.23 10.24
N TYR A 72 3.62 0.56 11.22
CA TYR A 72 3.46 2.01 11.04
C TYR A 72 4.79 2.73 10.73
N GLN A 73 5.90 2.28 11.30
CA GLN A 73 7.24 2.86 11.02
C GLN A 73 7.71 2.54 9.60
N ILE A 74 7.33 1.38 9.08
CA ILE A 74 7.64 0.93 7.71
C ILE A 74 6.80 1.71 6.70
N ILE A 75 5.49 1.89 6.97
CA ILE A 75 4.59 2.71 6.15
C ILE A 75 5.11 4.14 6.08
N ASN A 76 5.43 4.77 7.22
CA ASN A 76 5.99 6.12 7.27
C ASN A 76 7.37 6.22 6.59
N GLY A 77 8.07 5.11 6.45
CA GLY A 77 9.32 5.01 5.67
C GLY A 77 9.11 5.05 4.15
N GLY A 78 7.85 4.89 3.68
CA GLY A 78 7.49 4.95 2.27
C GLY A 78 7.19 3.59 1.63
N ILE A 79 6.79 2.58 2.40
CA ILE A 79 6.30 1.31 1.87
C ILE A 79 4.79 1.24 2.04
N ALA A 80 4.03 1.15 0.94
CA ALA A 80 2.60 0.89 0.97
C ALA A 80 2.30 -0.55 0.52
N ARG A 81 1.15 -1.09 0.95
CA ARG A 81 0.69 -2.42 0.56
C ARG A 81 -0.80 -2.43 0.34
N THR A 82 -1.25 -3.11 -0.73
CA THR A 82 -2.63 -3.57 -0.85
C THR A 82 -2.77 -4.96 -0.19
N PHE A 83 -3.99 -5.34 0.14
CA PHE A 83 -4.27 -6.65 0.74
C PHE A 83 -4.98 -7.55 -0.28
N GLN A 84 -4.86 -8.87 -0.11
CA GLN A 84 -5.57 -9.85 -0.93
C GLN A 84 -7.09 -9.62 -0.89
N ASN A 85 -7.66 -9.37 0.29
CA ASN A 85 -9.04 -8.94 0.44
C ASN A 85 -9.11 -7.41 0.48
N ILE A 86 -9.93 -6.83 -0.37
CA ILE A 86 -10.14 -5.38 -0.44
C ILE A 86 -10.54 -4.83 0.93
N ARG A 87 -9.82 -3.81 1.40
CA ARG A 87 -10.07 -3.14 2.67
C ARG A 87 -10.33 -1.67 2.43
N LEU A 88 -11.57 -1.33 2.05
CA LEU A 88 -12.04 0.05 1.95
C LEU A 88 -12.75 0.48 3.24
N PHE A 89 -12.77 1.78 3.48
CA PHE A 89 -13.62 2.38 4.52
C PHE A 89 -15.05 2.44 3.99
N THR A 90 -15.88 1.50 4.45
CA THR A 90 -17.23 1.25 3.93
C THR A 90 -18.22 2.38 4.20
N GLY A 91 -18.00 3.17 5.25
CA GLY A 91 -18.81 4.36 5.57
C GLY A 91 -18.38 5.65 4.87
N MET A 92 -17.46 5.56 3.90
CA MET A 92 -16.87 6.72 3.22
C MET A 92 -17.10 6.64 1.71
N THR A 93 -17.10 7.82 1.08
CA THR A 93 -17.10 7.94 -0.39
C THR A 93 -15.78 7.49 -1.00
N VAL A 94 -15.75 7.36 -2.31
CA VAL A 94 -14.55 7.05 -3.09
C VAL A 94 -13.46 8.10 -2.84
N LEU A 95 -13.81 9.38 -2.88
CA LEU A 95 -12.87 10.48 -2.62
C LEU A 95 -12.34 10.47 -1.19
N GLU A 96 -13.20 10.27 -0.20
CA GLU A 96 -12.81 10.23 1.21
C GLU A 96 -11.84 9.07 1.50
N ASN A 97 -12.01 7.91 0.83
CA ASN A 97 -11.04 6.81 0.93
C ASN A 97 -9.62 7.23 0.49
N ILE A 98 -9.50 8.04 -0.58
CA ILE A 98 -8.20 8.55 -1.02
C ILE A 98 -7.63 9.55 -0.01
N LEU A 99 -8.46 10.48 0.48
CA LEU A 99 -8.04 11.50 1.45
C LEU A 99 -7.49 10.88 2.75
N VAL A 100 -8.07 9.76 3.20
CA VAL A 100 -7.52 9.00 4.34
C VAL A 100 -6.11 8.47 4.03
N GLY A 101 -5.83 8.08 2.78
CA GLY A 101 -4.49 7.63 2.37
C GLY A 101 -3.42 8.72 2.45
N GLN A 102 -3.81 10.00 2.38
CA GLN A 102 -2.90 11.17 2.47
C GLN A 102 -2.64 11.62 3.91
N HIS A 103 -3.34 11.05 4.91
CA HIS A 103 -3.36 11.58 6.28
C HIS A 103 -1.98 11.77 6.91
N ASP A 104 -1.03 10.86 6.65
CA ASP A 104 0.32 10.94 7.22
C ASP A 104 1.17 12.09 6.64
N HIS A 105 0.74 12.69 5.52
CA HIS A 105 1.40 13.82 4.87
C HIS A 105 0.79 15.17 5.25
N LEU A 106 -0.42 15.19 5.83
CA LEU A 106 -1.06 16.41 6.28
C LEU A 106 -0.40 16.91 7.57
N LYS A 107 0.29 18.04 7.48
CA LYS A 107 1.04 18.66 8.60
C LYS A 107 0.13 19.29 9.66
N ALA A 108 -1.15 19.45 9.37
CA ALA A 108 -2.12 20.00 10.31
C ALA A 108 -2.41 19.00 11.42
N GLY A 109 -1.65 19.09 12.51
CA GLY A 109 -1.87 18.30 13.72
C GLY A 109 -3.27 18.56 14.32
N PHE A 110 -3.72 17.68 15.21
CA PHE A 110 -5.03 17.70 15.87
C PHE A 110 -5.45 19.09 16.45
N ILE A 111 -4.47 19.89 16.87
CA ILE A 111 -4.69 21.26 17.40
C ILE A 111 -5.06 22.24 16.29
N ALA A 112 -4.54 22.09 15.07
CA ALA A 112 -4.84 22.99 13.94
C ALA A 112 -6.25 22.76 13.39
N SER A 113 -6.77 21.51 13.46
CA SER A 113 -8.13 21.20 13.00
C SER A 113 -9.23 21.89 13.83
N ILE A 114 -8.93 22.31 15.06
CA ILE A 114 -9.88 23.06 15.93
C ILE A 114 -9.92 24.56 15.55
N LEU A 115 -8.86 25.12 14.96
CA LEU A 115 -8.71 26.56 14.74
C LEU A 115 -9.13 27.06 13.35
N HIS A 116 -9.55 26.20 12.42
CA HIS A 116 -10.03 26.54 11.05
C HIS A 116 -9.19 27.62 10.36
N THR A 117 -7.87 27.52 10.41
CA THR A 117 -6.96 28.52 9.86
C THR A 117 -6.99 28.56 8.33
N GLY A 118 -6.66 29.72 7.73
CA GLY A 118 -6.57 29.85 6.28
C GLY A 118 -5.54 28.89 5.63
N ALA A 119 -4.49 28.53 6.36
CA ALA A 119 -3.50 27.54 5.94
C ALA A 119 -4.12 26.13 5.81
N GLN A 120 -4.97 25.72 6.74
CA GLN A 120 -5.67 24.44 6.71
C GLN A 120 -6.61 24.31 5.51
N LYS A 121 -7.37 25.39 5.21
CA LYS A 121 -8.26 25.40 4.03
C LYS A 121 -7.47 25.24 2.72
N LYS A 122 -6.26 25.80 2.65
CA LYS A 122 -5.38 25.65 1.50
C LYS A 122 -4.87 24.22 1.39
N GLU A 123 -4.39 23.64 2.50
CA GLU A 123 -3.90 22.25 2.57
C GLU A 123 -5.01 21.24 2.19
N GLU A 124 -6.23 21.41 2.73
CA GLU A 124 -7.39 20.59 2.38
C GLU A 124 -7.77 20.69 0.90
N LYS A 125 -7.71 21.90 0.33
CA LYS A 125 -7.96 22.11 -1.10
C LYS A 125 -6.91 21.44 -1.97
N GLU A 126 -5.65 21.49 -1.58
CA GLU A 126 -4.54 20.84 -2.27
C GLU A 126 -4.67 19.30 -2.17
N ALA A 127 -4.95 18.77 -0.97
CA ALA A 127 -5.19 17.34 -0.76
C ALA A 127 -6.37 16.83 -1.61
N ARG A 128 -7.48 17.57 -1.65
CA ARG A 128 -8.64 17.22 -2.48
C ARG A 128 -8.31 17.26 -3.98
N LYS A 129 -7.54 18.24 -4.43
CA LYS A 129 -7.10 18.33 -5.83
C LYS A 129 -6.27 17.10 -6.21
N GLU A 130 -5.29 16.76 -5.41
CA GLU A 130 -4.43 15.61 -5.63
C GLU A 130 -5.21 14.29 -5.58
N ALA A 131 -6.14 14.13 -4.62
CA ALA A 131 -7.03 12.98 -4.57
C ALA A 131 -7.85 12.84 -5.85
N MET A 132 -8.37 13.93 -6.41
CA MET A 132 -9.08 13.91 -7.69
C MET A 132 -8.16 13.56 -8.88
N GLU A 133 -6.89 13.96 -8.87
CA GLU A 133 -5.91 13.57 -9.89
C GLU A 133 -5.63 12.06 -9.84
N LEU A 134 -5.50 11.49 -8.63
CA LEU A 134 -5.39 10.04 -8.44
C LEU A 134 -6.63 9.29 -8.91
N LEU A 135 -7.84 9.79 -8.60
CA LEU A 135 -9.09 9.20 -9.09
C LEU A 135 -9.17 9.23 -10.61
N ARG A 136 -8.73 10.32 -11.25
CA ARG A 136 -8.65 10.41 -12.71
C ARG A 136 -7.66 9.40 -13.28
N PHE A 137 -6.50 9.26 -12.67
CA PHE A 137 -5.47 8.29 -13.07
C PHE A 137 -6.00 6.85 -13.10
N VAL A 138 -6.82 6.45 -12.11
CA VAL A 138 -7.42 5.10 -12.06
C VAL A 138 -8.79 5.01 -12.73
N GLY A 139 -9.30 6.09 -13.33
CA GLY A 139 -10.58 6.12 -14.05
C GLY A 139 -11.82 6.08 -13.13
N LEU A 140 -11.73 6.66 -11.92
CA LEU A 140 -12.81 6.72 -10.92
C LEU A 140 -13.30 8.16 -10.64
N GLU A 141 -12.89 9.14 -11.42
CA GLU A 141 -13.23 10.54 -11.22
C GLU A 141 -14.75 10.79 -11.12
N GLN A 142 -15.53 10.12 -11.97
CA GLN A 142 -17.00 10.28 -11.98
C GLN A 142 -17.71 9.60 -10.78
N ASP A 143 -17.01 8.71 -10.09
CA ASP A 143 -17.54 8.01 -8.92
C ASP A 143 -17.12 8.67 -7.59
N ALA A 144 -16.44 9.82 -7.61
CA ALA A 144 -15.81 10.46 -6.44
C ALA A 144 -16.71 10.59 -5.21
N ASP A 145 -17.96 10.99 -5.40
CA ASP A 145 -18.93 11.24 -4.33
C ASP A 145 -19.80 10.00 -4.01
N ARG A 146 -19.60 8.88 -4.72
CA ARG A 146 -20.35 7.63 -4.46
C ARG A 146 -19.80 6.92 -3.22
N PRO A 147 -20.66 6.20 -2.46
CA PRO A 147 -20.18 5.26 -1.46
C PRO A 147 -19.23 4.23 -2.07
N ALA A 148 -18.07 4.00 -1.43
CA ALA A 148 -17.07 3.07 -1.95
C ALA A 148 -17.59 1.62 -2.10
N THR A 149 -18.58 1.24 -1.28
CA THR A 149 -19.23 -0.08 -1.30
C THR A 149 -20.13 -0.31 -2.51
N GLU A 150 -20.58 0.74 -3.18
CA GLU A 150 -21.42 0.64 -4.38
C GLU A 150 -20.63 0.43 -5.68
N LEU A 151 -19.31 0.50 -5.60
CA LEU A 151 -18.47 0.25 -6.76
C LEU A 151 -18.46 -1.24 -7.11
N PRO A 152 -18.44 -1.61 -8.41
CA PRO A 152 -18.07 -2.95 -8.85
C PRO A 152 -16.69 -3.37 -8.31
N TYR A 153 -16.49 -4.68 -8.14
CA TYR A 153 -15.27 -5.23 -7.51
C TYR A 153 -13.97 -4.70 -8.15
N GLY A 154 -13.87 -4.70 -9.48
CA GLY A 154 -12.69 -4.16 -10.18
C GLY A 154 -12.44 -2.69 -9.91
N LYS A 155 -13.50 -1.87 -9.77
CA LYS A 155 -13.38 -0.46 -9.37
C LYS A 155 -12.97 -0.30 -7.90
N GLN A 156 -13.46 -1.16 -7.00
CA GLN A 156 -13.01 -1.18 -5.61
C GLN A 156 -11.50 -1.49 -5.51
N ARG A 157 -11.01 -2.43 -6.33
CA ARG A 157 -9.59 -2.76 -6.39
C ARG A 157 -8.73 -1.59 -6.87
N LYS A 158 -9.20 -0.88 -7.91
CA LYS A 158 -8.54 0.35 -8.38
C LYS A 158 -8.52 1.44 -7.30
N LEU A 159 -9.60 1.60 -6.56
CA LEU A 159 -9.67 2.54 -5.43
C LEU A 159 -8.67 2.17 -4.32
N GLU A 160 -8.54 0.89 -3.99
CA GLU A 160 -7.56 0.43 -2.99
C GLU A 160 -6.12 0.76 -3.40
N ILE A 161 -5.78 0.54 -4.68
CA ILE A 161 -4.46 0.89 -5.23
C ILE A 161 -4.26 2.42 -5.20
N ALA A 162 -5.25 3.20 -5.64
CA ALA A 162 -5.19 4.65 -5.62
C ALA A 162 -4.99 5.20 -4.19
N ARG A 163 -5.67 4.62 -3.20
CA ARG A 163 -5.48 4.97 -1.80
C ARG A 163 -4.06 4.65 -1.31
N ALA A 164 -3.48 3.53 -1.73
CA ALA A 164 -2.10 3.19 -1.39
C ALA A 164 -1.10 4.16 -2.04
N LEU A 165 -1.37 4.63 -3.26
CA LEU A 165 -0.56 5.64 -3.96
C LEU A 165 -0.68 7.03 -3.32
N ALA A 166 -1.82 7.36 -2.71
CA ALA A 166 -2.04 8.64 -2.03
C ALA A 166 -1.08 8.87 -0.84
N ALA A 167 -0.49 7.81 -0.30
CA ALA A 167 0.58 7.89 0.70
C ALA A 167 1.96 8.21 0.10
N HIS A 168 2.09 8.57 -1.17
CA HIS A 168 3.36 8.83 -1.89
C HIS A 168 4.46 7.79 -1.60
N PRO A 169 4.17 6.49 -1.73
CA PRO A 169 5.12 5.46 -1.35
C PRO A 169 6.31 5.44 -2.31
N LYS A 170 7.50 5.12 -1.79
CA LYS A 170 8.68 4.79 -2.59
C LYS A 170 8.58 3.37 -3.18
N LEU A 171 7.86 2.48 -2.46
CA LEU A 171 7.62 1.08 -2.84
C LEU A 171 6.15 0.73 -2.58
N ILE A 172 5.47 0.18 -3.59
CA ILE A 172 4.14 -0.40 -3.43
C ILE A 172 4.21 -1.92 -3.56
N LEU A 173 3.59 -2.62 -2.62
CA LEU A 173 3.47 -4.08 -2.62
C LEU A 173 2.04 -4.44 -3.03
N LEU A 174 1.88 -5.11 -4.16
CA LEU A 174 0.59 -5.55 -4.69
C LEU A 174 0.43 -7.06 -4.48
N ASP A 175 -0.44 -7.47 -3.56
CA ASP A 175 -0.71 -8.88 -3.26
C ASP A 175 -1.88 -9.38 -4.12
N GLU A 176 -1.56 -10.14 -5.16
CA GLU A 176 -2.52 -10.67 -6.14
C GLU A 176 -3.48 -9.58 -6.69
N PRO A 177 -2.97 -8.51 -7.34
CA PRO A 177 -3.78 -7.34 -7.69
C PRO A 177 -4.94 -7.64 -8.64
N ALA A 178 -4.85 -8.68 -9.45
CA ALA A 178 -5.89 -9.10 -10.40
C ALA A 178 -6.81 -10.22 -9.87
N ALA A 179 -6.63 -10.67 -8.62
CA ALA A 179 -7.46 -11.74 -8.08
C ALA A 179 -8.94 -11.33 -8.04
N GLY A 180 -9.81 -12.18 -8.63
CA GLY A 180 -11.26 -11.94 -8.69
C GLY A 180 -11.72 -10.94 -9.76
N MET A 181 -10.81 -10.43 -10.58
CA MET A 181 -11.11 -9.59 -11.75
C MET A 181 -11.35 -10.46 -12.99
N ASN A 182 -12.19 -9.98 -13.89
CA ASN A 182 -12.34 -10.57 -15.22
C ASN A 182 -11.21 -10.09 -16.15
N ASP A 183 -11.09 -10.70 -17.36
CA ASP A 183 -10.00 -10.40 -18.30
C ASP A 183 -9.96 -8.92 -18.73
N SER A 184 -11.12 -8.29 -18.93
CA SER A 184 -11.20 -6.89 -19.31
C SER A 184 -10.80 -5.95 -18.16
N GLU A 185 -11.15 -6.28 -16.93
CA GLU A 185 -10.74 -5.55 -15.73
C GLU A 185 -9.25 -5.70 -15.46
N THR A 186 -8.71 -6.91 -15.68
CA THR A 186 -7.27 -7.19 -15.55
C THR A 186 -6.46 -6.38 -16.57
N ALA A 187 -6.90 -6.37 -17.85
CA ALA A 187 -6.26 -5.57 -18.90
C ALA A 187 -6.33 -4.04 -18.63
N ALA A 188 -7.34 -3.58 -17.92
CA ALA A 188 -7.48 -2.17 -17.55
C ALA A 188 -6.67 -1.79 -16.28
N LEU A 189 -6.06 -2.76 -15.60
CA LEU A 189 -5.21 -2.54 -14.43
C LEU A 189 -3.73 -2.42 -14.81
N THR A 190 -3.34 -2.99 -15.94
CA THR A 190 -1.97 -2.96 -16.51
C THR A 190 -1.75 -1.75 -17.39
#